data_d22269037f40142e648afab9ef642242
#
_entry.id   d22269037f40142e648afab9ef642242
#
_cell.length_a   1.000
_cell.length_b   1.000
_cell.length_c   1.000
_cell.angle_alpha   90.00
_cell.angle_beta   90.00
_cell.angle_gamma   90.00
#
_symmetry.space_group_name_H-M   'P 1'
#
loop_
_entity.id
_entity.type
_entity.pdbx_description
1 polymer ?
#
loop_
_entity_poly.entity_id
_entity_poly.type
_entity_poly.pdbx_seq_one_letter_code
_entity_poly.pdbx_strand_id
1 'polypeptide(L)'
;MKKVLFTALAVMCCLVGFSAERDGWKSLFNGKNLRGWVKLNGNAEYRVEKGELVGVSTLNTPNTFLVTEQEYGDFILELEYKVDEGVNSGVQIRSHSKPEYKNGIVYGYQCEIDPAAFCGGIYDEARSGWLYSLADVPQAQSAFKRGEWNKMRVEAVGESVRVWLNGMPTADILCDKDMSGFIALQVHTIGSNAELAGRTIRWRNVRIKTENLAKELSPEIETIPQRNHIPNTISSREAAEGWALLWNGKDMSGWKSNSDKDFHKGWVCEDGVLSIKAQSSAGDIITERKYHNFELSIDFKFTEGANSGIKYFIGENGSVGCEFQILDDERHPDANRGFNGNRRLGSLYDIIPAQGWAHTRKGDWNTARIVVKGEKVEHWLNGVKILSYEKGGDMWQALVSHSKFANVKNFAGGDGGHILLQDHNDLVHYRNLKIKELK
;
A
#
# COMPACT_ATOMS: atom_id res chain seq x y z
N MET A 1 -62.59 0.52 -59.22
CA MET A 1 -62.00 -0.30 -58.16
C MET A 1 -60.46 -0.25 -58.30
N LYS A 2 -59.82 0.59 -57.53
CA LYS A 2 -58.34 0.73 -57.52
C LYS A 2 -57.77 -0.16 -56.40
N LYS A 3 -56.93 -1.12 -56.76
CA LYS A 3 -56.19 -1.96 -55.84
C LYS A 3 -54.99 -1.17 -55.34
N VAL A 4 -54.92 -0.98 -54.05
CA VAL A 4 -53.73 -0.39 -53.32
C VAL A 4 -52.86 -1.55 -52.92
N LEU A 5 -51.60 -1.55 -53.41
CA LEU A 5 -50.58 -2.54 -53.09
C LEU A 5 -49.81 -1.99 -51.84
N PHE A 6 -49.88 -2.67 -50.70
CA PHE A 6 -49.08 -2.41 -49.53
C PHE A 6 -47.74 -3.15 -49.65
N THR A 7 -46.67 -2.42 -49.82
CA THR A 7 -45.32 -2.96 -49.79
C THR A 7 -44.85 -2.93 -48.33
N ALA A 8 -44.73 -4.05 -47.68
CA ALA A 8 -44.17 -4.18 -46.34
C ALA A 8 -42.63 -4.09 -46.42
N LEU A 9 -42.08 -3.02 -45.84
CA LEU A 9 -40.63 -2.83 -45.66
C LEU A 9 -40.20 -3.61 -44.42
N ALA A 10 -39.54 -4.75 -44.59
CA ALA A 10 -38.95 -5.51 -43.50
C ALA A 10 -37.67 -4.78 -43.03
N VAL A 11 -37.73 -4.16 -41.85
CA VAL A 11 -36.55 -3.64 -41.17
C VAL A 11 -35.82 -4.83 -40.55
N MET A 12 -34.75 -5.22 -41.20
CA MET A 12 -33.84 -6.25 -40.72
C MET A 12 -32.96 -5.65 -39.64
N CYS A 13 -33.37 -5.75 -38.34
CA CYS A 13 -32.51 -5.47 -37.21
C CYS A 13 -31.35 -6.47 -37.24
N CYS A 14 -30.18 -6.01 -37.64
CA CYS A 14 -28.94 -6.71 -37.41
C CYS A 14 -28.66 -6.74 -35.87
N LEU A 15 -29.13 -7.78 -35.21
CA LEU A 15 -28.64 -8.18 -33.92
C LEU A 15 -27.18 -8.60 -34.11
N VAL A 16 -26.25 -7.68 -33.80
CA VAL A 16 -24.84 -8.02 -33.64
C VAL A 16 -24.77 -8.88 -32.38
N GLY A 17 -24.78 -10.18 -32.56
CA GLY A 17 -24.60 -11.14 -31.49
C GLY A 17 -23.21 -10.97 -30.88
N PHE A 18 -23.14 -10.36 -29.71
CA PHE A 18 -22.08 -10.69 -28.79
C PHE A 18 -22.27 -12.16 -28.42
N SER A 19 -21.31 -13.00 -28.78
CA SER A 19 -21.25 -14.36 -28.29
C SER A 19 -21.30 -14.28 -26.74
N ALA A 20 -22.45 -14.62 -26.16
CA ALA A 20 -22.53 -14.88 -24.75
C ALA A 20 -21.65 -16.11 -24.52
N GLU A 21 -20.46 -15.89 -24.01
CA GLU A 21 -19.60 -16.99 -23.58
C GLU A 21 -20.37 -17.78 -22.51
N ARG A 22 -20.29 -19.10 -22.58
CA ARG A 22 -20.92 -19.99 -21.61
C ARG A 22 -20.41 -19.58 -20.22
N ASP A 23 -21.28 -19.53 -19.21
CA ASP A 23 -20.99 -19.28 -17.80
C ASP A 23 -20.80 -17.81 -17.35
N GLY A 24 -21.30 -16.82 -18.11
CA GLY A 24 -21.34 -15.40 -17.70
C GLY A 24 -20.03 -14.62 -17.83
N TRP A 25 -19.02 -15.19 -18.46
CA TRP A 25 -17.82 -14.47 -18.86
C TRP A 25 -18.09 -13.60 -20.10
N LYS A 26 -17.49 -12.41 -20.13
CA LYS A 26 -17.53 -11.48 -21.29
C LYS A 26 -16.12 -11.21 -21.77
N SER A 27 -15.89 -11.32 -23.08
CA SER A 27 -14.62 -10.91 -23.68
C SER A 27 -14.54 -9.39 -23.73
N LEU A 28 -13.45 -8.81 -23.22
CA LEU A 28 -13.16 -7.37 -23.32
C LEU A 28 -12.41 -7.04 -24.61
N PHE A 29 -11.79 -8.02 -25.25
CA PHE A 29 -11.07 -7.85 -26.51
C PHE A 29 -11.53 -8.87 -27.54
N ASN A 30 -11.98 -8.38 -28.69
CA ASN A 30 -12.59 -9.20 -29.75
C ASN A 30 -11.59 -9.85 -30.70
N GLY A 31 -10.27 -9.66 -30.50
CA GLY A 31 -9.19 -10.18 -31.35
C GLY A 31 -9.09 -9.53 -32.75
N LYS A 32 -9.88 -8.49 -33.05
CA LYS A 32 -9.95 -7.90 -34.40
C LYS A 32 -9.64 -6.40 -34.43
N ASN A 33 -10.09 -5.66 -33.45
CA ASN A 33 -9.92 -4.21 -33.38
C ASN A 33 -10.03 -3.71 -31.91
N LEU A 34 -9.81 -2.41 -31.71
CA LEU A 34 -9.82 -1.76 -30.40
C LEU A 34 -11.22 -1.22 -30.00
N ARG A 35 -12.31 -1.73 -30.58
CA ARG A 35 -13.67 -1.31 -30.23
C ARG A 35 -13.94 -1.59 -28.74
N GLY A 36 -14.48 -0.60 -28.02
CA GLY A 36 -14.71 -0.65 -26.58
C GLY A 36 -13.51 -0.20 -25.73
N TRP A 37 -12.47 0.32 -26.41
CA TRP A 37 -11.26 0.83 -25.77
C TRP A 37 -10.93 2.24 -26.27
N VAL A 38 -10.42 3.09 -25.35
CA VAL A 38 -9.98 4.46 -25.61
C VAL A 38 -8.54 4.63 -25.12
N LYS A 39 -7.72 5.37 -25.85
CA LYS A 39 -6.35 5.69 -25.46
C LYS A 39 -6.32 6.96 -24.62
N LEU A 40 -5.67 6.91 -23.44
CA LEU A 40 -5.49 8.03 -22.53
C LEU A 40 -4.00 8.30 -22.24
N ASN A 41 -3.71 9.52 -21.88
CA ASN A 41 -2.43 10.12 -21.50
C ASN A 41 -1.41 10.16 -22.65
N GLY A 42 -0.47 9.22 -22.73
CA GLY A 42 0.63 9.28 -23.68
C GLY A 42 0.26 8.98 -25.15
N ASN A 43 1.29 8.86 -25.98
CA ASN A 43 1.15 8.67 -27.44
C ASN A 43 1.65 7.30 -27.92
N ALA A 44 1.93 6.34 -27.04
CA ALA A 44 2.33 5.00 -27.46
C ALA A 44 1.29 4.38 -28.40
N GLU A 45 1.74 3.57 -29.34
CA GLU A 45 0.90 2.90 -30.31
C GLU A 45 0.26 1.66 -29.69
N TYR A 46 -1.02 1.46 -29.99
CA TYR A 46 -1.73 0.19 -29.78
C TYR A 46 -2.29 -0.28 -31.11
N ARG A 47 -2.09 -1.55 -31.43
CA ARG A 47 -2.60 -2.17 -32.65
C ARG A 47 -3.01 -3.62 -32.41
N VAL A 48 -3.65 -4.23 -33.37
CA VAL A 48 -4.03 -5.64 -33.32
C VAL A 48 -3.25 -6.42 -34.33
N GLU A 49 -2.57 -7.47 -33.90
CA GLU A 49 -1.79 -8.38 -34.76
C GLU A 49 -2.17 -9.83 -34.43
N LYS A 50 -2.62 -10.59 -35.42
CA LYS A 50 -2.91 -12.05 -35.32
C LYS A 50 -3.81 -12.41 -34.11
N GLY A 51 -4.78 -11.57 -33.79
CA GLY A 51 -5.69 -11.79 -32.66
C GLY A 51 -5.14 -11.35 -31.31
N GLU A 52 -3.98 -10.73 -31.26
CA GLU A 52 -3.34 -10.16 -30.08
C GLU A 52 -3.46 -8.65 -30.09
N LEU A 53 -3.66 -8.05 -28.91
CA LEU A 53 -3.52 -6.62 -28.69
C LEU A 53 -2.05 -6.34 -28.40
N VAL A 54 -1.45 -5.38 -29.10
CA VAL A 54 -0.02 -5.06 -29.02
C VAL A 54 0.16 -3.61 -28.67
N GLY A 55 0.85 -3.34 -27.58
CA GLY A 55 1.36 -2.03 -27.21
C GLY A 55 2.84 -1.91 -27.57
N VAL A 56 3.27 -0.72 -28.02
CA VAL A 56 4.63 -0.47 -28.50
C VAL A 56 5.31 0.59 -27.69
N SER A 57 6.42 0.27 -27.07
CA SER A 57 7.27 1.21 -26.31
C SER A 57 7.74 2.35 -27.21
N THR A 58 7.42 3.58 -26.81
CA THR A 58 7.59 4.79 -27.61
C THR A 58 8.43 5.81 -26.85
N LEU A 59 9.39 6.43 -27.54
CA LEU A 59 10.27 7.46 -26.96
C LEU A 59 9.51 8.72 -26.59
N ASN A 60 9.96 9.38 -25.52
CA ASN A 60 9.55 10.72 -25.11
C ASN A 60 8.03 10.89 -24.97
N THR A 61 7.34 9.86 -24.52
CA THR A 61 5.93 9.90 -24.18
C THR A 61 5.73 9.45 -22.72
N PRO A 62 4.80 10.03 -21.96
CA PRO A 62 4.45 9.53 -20.65
C PRO A 62 3.78 8.15 -20.76
N ASN A 63 3.50 7.52 -19.63
CA ASN A 63 2.69 6.32 -19.58
C ASN A 63 1.45 6.49 -20.44
N THR A 64 1.19 5.50 -21.30
CA THR A 64 0.03 5.48 -22.17
C THR A 64 -0.85 4.31 -21.77
N PHE A 65 -2.16 4.54 -21.69
CA PHE A 65 -3.12 3.55 -21.24
C PHE A 65 -4.20 3.32 -22.30
N LEU A 66 -4.46 2.06 -22.61
CA LEU A 66 -5.62 1.66 -23.39
C LEU A 66 -6.72 1.24 -22.41
N VAL A 67 -7.77 2.05 -22.30
CA VAL A 67 -8.76 2.05 -21.22
C VAL A 67 -10.09 1.52 -21.74
N THR A 68 -10.80 0.68 -20.96
CA THR A 68 -12.16 0.28 -21.31
C THR A 68 -13.12 1.46 -21.23
N GLU A 69 -14.05 1.57 -22.22
CA GLU A 69 -15.11 2.59 -22.18
C GLU A 69 -16.08 2.39 -21.00
N GLN A 70 -16.19 1.17 -20.49
CA GLN A 70 -17.04 0.79 -19.36
C GLN A 70 -16.23 0.70 -18.09
N GLU A 71 -16.82 1.12 -16.98
CA GLU A 71 -16.30 0.93 -15.62
C GLU A 71 -16.86 -0.34 -14.98
N TYR A 72 -16.12 -0.89 -14.02
CA TYR A 72 -16.41 -2.14 -13.33
C TYR A 72 -16.23 -1.98 -11.82
N GLY A 73 -17.18 -2.47 -11.04
CA GLY A 73 -17.12 -2.56 -9.58
C GLY A 73 -16.52 -3.89 -9.13
N ASP A 74 -17.38 -4.86 -8.85
CA ASP A 74 -16.96 -6.22 -8.50
C ASP A 74 -16.78 -7.08 -9.76
N PHE A 75 -15.66 -7.77 -9.84
CA PHE A 75 -15.35 -8.63 -11.01
C PHE A 75 -14.26 -9.66 -10.72
N ILE A 76 -14.19 -10.63 -11.62
CA ILE A 76 -13.03 -11.48 -11.88
C ILE A 76 -12.53 -11.16 -13.27
N LEU A 77 -11.27 -10.77 -13.40
CA LEU A 77 -10.59 -10.49 -14.66
C LEU A 77 -9.56 -11.59 -14.92
N GLU A 78 -9.57 -12.14 -16.14
CA GLU A 78 -8.51 -13.02 -16.61
C GLU A 78 -7.96 -12.51 -17.94
N LEU A 79 -6.64 -12.59 -18.07
CA LEU A 79 -5.93 -12.24 -19.29
C LEU A 79 -4.61 -13.01 -19.40
N GLU A 80 -4.07 -13.05 -20.60
CA GLU A 80 -2.70 -13.50 -20.83
C GLU A 80 -1.88 -12.34 -21.39
N TYR A 81 -0.65 -12.21 -20.93
CA TYR A 81 0.29 -11.22 -21.43
C TYR A 81 1.66 -11.83 -21.72
N LYS A 82 2.37 -11.22 -22.66
CA LYS A 82 3.76 -11.51 -22.98
C LYS A 82 4.49 -10.19 -23.19
N VAL A 83 5.61 -10.00 -22.54
CA VAL A 83 6.40 -8.76 -22.55
C VAL A 83 7.81 -9.03 -23.07
N ASP A 84 8.32 -8.13 -23.90
CA ASP A 84 9.71 -8.16 -24.36
C ASP A 84 10.66 -7.80 -23.21
N GLU A 85 11.91 -8.20 -23.32
CA GLU A 85 12.92 -7.95 -22.28
C GLU A 85 13.07 -6.45 -21.97
N GLY A 86 13.14 -6.11 -20.68
CA GLY A 86 13.31 -4.74 -20.18
C GLY A 86 12.09 -3.83 -20.31
N VAL A 87 10.96 -4.33 -20.86
CA VAL A 87 9.73 -3.55 -20.94
C VAL A 87 8.94 -3.72 -19.63
N ASN A 88 8.55 -2.58 -19.05
CA ASN A 88 7.59 -2.52 -17.94
C ASN A 88 6.19 -2.24 -18.48
N SER A 89 5.18 -2.70 -17.78
CA SER A 89 3.77 -2.53 -18.09
C SER A 89 2.90 -2.73 -16.84
N GLY A 90 1.59 -2.73 -17.00
CA GLY A 90 0.63 -3.00 -15.93
C GLY A 90 -0.79 -3.16 -16.45
N VAL A 91 -1.62 -3.75 -15.60
CA VAL A 91 -3.07 -3.85 -15.79
C VAL A 91 -3.73 -3.00 -14.73
N GLN A 92 -4.29 -1.85 -15.14
CA GLN A 92 -5.09 -0.99 -14.28
C GLN A 92 -6.45 -1.63 -14.00
N ILE A 93 -6.90 -1.53 -12.76
CA ILE A 93 -8.23 -2.00 -12.33
C ILE A 93 -8.87 -0.93 -11.45
N ARG A 94 -10.20 -0.78 -11.51
CA ARG A 94 -10.93 0.23 -10.74
C ARG A 94 -10.25 1.60 -10.78
N SER A 95 -9.66 1.95 -11.92
CA SER A 95 -8.85 3.16 -12.08
C SER A 95 -9.63 4.30 -12.70
N HIS A 96 -9.07 5.50 -12.63
CA HIS A 96 -9.73 6.73 -13.02
C HIS A 96 -8.79 7.64 -13.80
N SER A 97 -9.42 8.61 -14.54
CA SER A 97 -8.74 9.74 -15.16
C SER A 97 -9.70 10.93 -15.10
N LYS A 98 -9.48 11.81 -14.13
CA LYS A 98 -10.35 12.96 -13.87
C LYS A 98 -9.58 14.26 -14.13
N PRO A 99 -10.14 15.25 -14.86
CA PRO A 99 -9.45 16.50 -15.18
C PRO A 99 -8.91 17.24 -13.95
N GLU A 100 -9.65 17.19 -12.84
CA GLU A 100 -9.30 17.83 -11.57
C GLU A 100 -8.13 17.14 -10.83
N TYR A 101 -7.81 15.91 -11.18
CA TYR A 101 -6.67 15.20 -10.58
C TYR A 101 -5.47 15.20 -11.53
N LYS A 102 -4.44 15.99 -11.20
CA LYS A 102 -3.18 16.10 -11.95
C LYS A 102 -3.38 16.20 -13.48
N ASN A 103 -4.36 16.99 -13.91
CA ASN A 103 -4.72 17.22 -15.33
C ASN A 103 -5.12 15.96 -16.08
N GLY A 104 -5.87 15.05 -15.46
CA GLY A 104 -6.40 13.86 -16.12
C GLY A 104 -5.40 12.71 -16.26
N ILE A 105 -4.34 12.69 -15.45
CA ILE A 105 -3.48 11.49 -15.39
C ILE A 105 -4.31 10.28 -14.96
N VAL A 106 -4.02 9.12 -15.54
CA VAL A 106 -4.59 7.85 -15.07
C VAL A 106 -4.03 7.52 -13.69
N TYR A 107 -4.89 7.15 -12.75
CA TYR A 107 -4.53 6.78 -11.39
C TYR A 107 -5.42 5.65 -10.87
N GLY A 108 -4.91 4.89 -9.92
CA GLY A 108 -5.63 3.79 -9.27
C GLY A 108 -4.79 2.52 -9.17
N TYR A 109 -5.44 1.40 -8.88
CA TYR A 109 -4.74 0.14 -8.68
C TYR A 109 -4.20 -0.42 -9.99
N GLN A 110 -2.92 -0.78 -9.99
CA GLN A 110 -2.22 -1.44 -11.09
C GLN A 110 -1.72 -2.82 -10.65
N CYS A 111 -2.18 -3.87 -11.30
CA CYS A 111 -1.52 -5.16 -11.24
C CYS A 111 -0.25 -5.06 -12.09
N GLU A 112 0.89 -5.06 -11.42
CA GLU A 112 2.18 -4.72 -12.02
C GLU A 112 2.69 -5.79 -12.97
N ILE A 113 3.31 -5.37 -14.06
CA ILE A 113 4.06 -6.20 -15.00
C ILE A 113 5.47 -5.63 -15.11
N ASP A 114 6.30 -5.91 -14.11
CA ASP A 114 7.71 -5.55 -14.09
C ASP A 114 8.59 -6.81 -14.03
N PRO A 115 9.18 -7.21 -15.17
CA PRO A 115 10.03 -8.39 -15.26
C PRO A 115 11.28 -8.35 -14.37
N ALA A 116 11.62 -7.21 -13.78
CA ALA A 116 12.75 -7.11 -12.86
C ALA A 116 12.54 -7.93 -11.59
N ALA A 117 11.33 -7.92 -10.99
CA ALA A 117 10.99 -8.76 -9.83
C ALA A 117 9.52 -8.55 -9.31
N PHE A 118 8.66 -7.77 -9.99
CA PHE A 118 7.44 -7.29 -9.36
C PHE A 118 6.14 -7.68 -10.08
N CYS A 119 6.20 -8.61 -11.07
CA CYS A 119 5.04 -9.06 -11.80
C CYS A 119 3.98 -9.68 -10.87
N GLY A 120 2.78 -9.10 -10.87
CA GLY A 120 1.64 -9.53 -10.03
C GLY A 120 1.55 -8.82 -8.68
N GLY A 121 2.44 -7.88 -8.35
CA GLY A 121 2.26 -6.95 -7.25
C GLY A 121 1.15 -5.95 -7.53
N ILE A 122 0.78 -5.15 -6.52
CA ILE A 122 -0.22 -4.07 -6.67
C ILE A 122 0.44 -2.73 -6.38
N TYR A 123 0.40 -1.84 -7.37
CA TYR A 123 0.89 -0.47 -7.30
C TYR A 123 -0.28 0.52 -7.38
N ASP A 124 -0.25 1.57 -6.62
CA ASP A 124 -1.24 2.66 -6.65
C ASP A 124 -0.73 3.77 -7.58
N GLU A 125 -1.02 3.63 -8.88
CA GLU A 125 -0.50 4.49 -9.96
C GLU A 125 -0.83 5.95 -9.71
N ALA A 126 0.17 6.81 -9.87
CA ALA A 126 0.10 8.26 -9.69
C ALA A 126 -0.35 8.75 -8.30
N ARG A 127 -0.48 7.85 -7.30
CA ARG A 127 -0.86 8.17 -5.92
C ARG A 127 0.17 7.71 -4.89
N SER A 128 -0.09 6.61 -4.15
CA SER A 128 0.72 6.21 -2.98
C SER A 128 1.80 5.17 -3.28
N GLY A 129 1.93 4.69 -4.53
CA GLY A 129 2.95 3.73 -4.88
C GLY A 129 2.60 2.30 -4.46
N TRP A 130 3.56 1.52 -3.98
CA TRP A 130 3.35 0.10 -3.66
C TRP A 130 2.33 -0.11 -2.54
N LEU A 131 1.23 -0.78 -2.87
CA LEU A 131 0.30 -1.36 -1.90
C LEU A 131 0.70 -2.80 -1.56
N TYR A 132 1.24 -3.54 -2.53
CA TYR A 132 1.76 -4.89 -2.34
C TYR A 132 3.01 -5.12 -3.20
N SER A 133 4.18 -5.01 -2.60
CA SER A 133 5.45 -5.27 -3.28
C SER A 133 5.86 -6.74 -3.14
N LEU A 134 6.32 -7.36 -4.22
CA LEU A 134 6.85 -8.72 -4.19
C LEU A 134 8.25 -8.81 -3.55
N ALA A 135 8.89 -7.69 -3.24
CA ALA A 135 10.13 -7.69 -2.46
C ALA A 135 9.96 -8.36 -1.10
N ASP A 136 8.74 -8.27 -0.52
CA ASP A 136 8.41 -8.88 0.77
C ASP A 136 7.91 -10.32 0.66
N VAL A 137 7.72 -10.82 -0.57
CA VAL A 137 7.19 -12.15 -0.88
C VAL A 137 8.02 -12.80 -1.99
N PRO A 138 9.31 -13.09 -1.74
CA PRO A 138 10.25 -13.54 -2.79
C PRO A 138 9.80 -14.81 -3.53
N GLN A 139 9.06 -15.71 -2.85
CA GLN A 139 8.51 -16.91 -3.47
C GLN A 139 7.54 -16.60 -4.61
N ALA A 140 6.78 -15.49 -4.53
CA ALA A 140 5.83 -15.07 -5.55
C ALA A 140 6.51 -14.54 -6.82
N GLN A 141 7.76 -14.08 -6.72
CA GLN A 141 8.53 -13.60 -7.87
C GLN A 141 8.79 -14.73 -8.91
N SER A 142 8.84 -15.98 -8.45
CA SER A 142 9.02 -17.14 -9.33
C SER A 142 7.80 -17.46 -10.21
N ALA A 143 6.66 -16.83 -9.97
CA ALA A 143 5.47 -17.02 -10.78
C ALA A 143 5.62 -16.50 -12.22
N PHE A 144 6.45 -15.48 -12.44
CA PHE A 144 6.66 -14.88 -13.76
C PHE A 144 7.55 -15.75 -14.64
N LYS A 145 7.08 -16.02 -15.87
CA LYS A 145 7.80 -16.78 -16.91
C LYS A 145 8.32 -15.82 -17.97
N ARG A 146 9.62 -15.55 -17.94
CA ARG A 146 10.28 -14.63 -18.87
C ARG A 146 10.20 -15.11 -20.31
N GLY A 147 9.80 -14.23 -21.22
CA GLY A 147 9.70 -14.53 -22.66
C GLY A 147 8.54 -15.46 -23.06
N GLU A 148 7.70 -15.86 -22.12
CA GLU A 148 6.53 -16.72 -22.34
C GLU A 148 5.22 -15.94 -22.13
N TRP A 149 4.09 -16.55 -22.51
CA TRP A 149 2.77 -16.09 -22.13
C TRP A 149 2.53 -16.36 -20.65
N ASN A 150 2.13 -15.31 -19.93
CA ASN A 150 1.79 -15.38 -18.53
C ASN A 150 0.28 -15.15 -18.35
N LYS A 151 -0.38 -16.02 -17.59
CA LYS A 151 -1.80 -15.86 -17.26
C LYS A 151 -1.93 -15.09 -15.94
N MET A 152 -2.59 -13.94 -15.99
CA MET A 152 -2.97 -13.16 -14.84
C MET A 152 -4.46 -13.37 -14.53
N ARG A 153 -4.79 -13.56 -13.26
CA ARG A 153 -6.14 -13.55 -12.74
C ARG A 153 -6.22 -12.52 -11.62
N VAL A 154 -7.23 -11.67 -11.67
CA VAL A 154 -7.52 -10.65 -10.65
C VAL A 154 -8.93 -10.85 -10.15
N GLU A 155 -9.11 -10.92 -8.85
CA GLU A 155 -10.40 -10.93 -8.18
C GLU A 155 -10.54 -9.64 -7.38
N ALA A 156 -11.45 -8.76 -7.79
CA ALA A 156 -11.77 -7.52 -7.13
C ALA A 156 -13.24 -7.57 -6.69
N VAL A 157 -13.49 -7.86 -5.41
CA VAL A 157 -14.84 -8.02 -4.86
C VAL A 157 -14.92 -7.32 -3.51
N GLY A 158 -15.85 -6.37 -3.38
CA GLY A 158 -15.88 -5.48 -2.24
C GLY A 158 -14.53 -4.79 -2.08
N GLU A 159 -14.00 -4.76 -0.88
CA GLU A 159 -12.72 -4.15 -0.52
C GLU A 159 -11.50 -5.05 -0.86
N SER A 160 -11.75 -6.32 -1.22
CA SER A 160 -10.69 -7.29 -1.50
C SER A 160 -10.20 -7.19 -2.93
N VAL A 161 -8.88 -7.13 -3.11
CA VAL A 161 -8.21 -7.30 -4.40
C VAL A 161 -7.12 -8.36 -4.26
N ARG A 162 -7.26 -9.44 -5.02
CA ARG A 162 -6.35 -10.58 -5.02
C ARG A 162 -5.82 -10.84 -6.43
N VAL A 163 -4.54 -11.15 -6.55
CA VAL A 163 -3.87 -11.38 -7.84
C VAL A 163 -3.17 -12.72 -7.84
N TRP A 164 -3.33 -13.45 -8.94
CA TRP A 164 -2.58 -14.67 -9.26
C TRP A 164 -1.86 -14.51 -10.58
N LEU A 165 -0.64 -15.00 -10.63
CA LEU A 165 0.15 -15.12 -11.85
C LEU A 165 0.51 -16.58 -12.07
N ASN A 166 0.12 -17.10 -13.24
CA ASN A 166 0.31 -18.53 -13.61
C ASN A 166 -0.20 -19.52 -12.54
N GLY A 167 -1.28 -19.16 -11.84
CA GLY A 167 -1.90 -19.96 -10.79
C GLY A 167 -1.28 -19.80 -9.40
N MET A 168 -0.19 -19.05 -9.26
CA MET A 168 0.44 -18.73 -7.98
C MET A 168 -0.11 -17.41 -7.44
N PRO A 169 -0.59 -17.33 -6.18
CA PRO A 169 -0.96 -16.06 -5.55
C PRO A 169 0.23 -15.12 -5.47
N THR A 170 0.04 -13.87 -5.86
CA THR A 170 1.10 -12.85 -5.87
C THR A 170 0.76 -11.63 -5.04
N ALA A 171 -0.53 -11.31 -4.86
CA ALA A 171 -0.95 -10.22 -3.98
C ALA A 171 -2.33 -10.50 -3.37
N ASP A 172 -2.52 -10.00 -2.15
CA ASP A 172 -3.77 -10.03 -1.39
C ASP A 172 -3.88 -8.75 -0.56
N ILE A 173 -4.78 -7.84 -0.94
CA ILE A 173 -5.03 -6.60 -0.21
C ILE A 173 -6.50 -6.41 0.13
N LEU A 174 -6.75 -5.67 1.21
CA LEU A 174 -8.00 -5.00 1.50
C LEU A 174 -7.79 -3.49 1.34
N CYS A 175 -8.57 -2.86 0.48
CA CYS A 175 -8.49 -1.42 0.23
C CYS A 175 -9.83 -0.90 -0.30
N ASP A 176 -10.33 0.17 0.30
CA ASP A 176 -11.63 0.79 0.02
C ASP A 176 -11.55 2.09 -0.79
N LYS A 177 -10.35 2.47 -1.23
CA LYS A 177 -10.14 3.75 -1.95
C LYS A 177 -10.92 3.84 -3.26
N ASP A 178 -10.94 2.74 -4.03
CA ASP A 178 -11.64 2.67 -5.31
C ASP A 178 -12.44 1.37 -5.37
N MET A 179 -13.77 1.53 -5.36
CA MET A 179 -14.70 0.41 -5.40
C MET A 179 -15.20 0.12 -6.83
N SER A 180 -14.93 1.01 -7.77
CA SER A 180 -15.24 0.87 -9.20
C SER A 180 -14.32 1.75 -10.03
N GLY A 181 -14.25 1.50 -11.32
CA GLY A 181 -13.49 2.27 -12.30
C GLY A 181 -13.19 1.45 -13.53
N PHE A 182 -12.46 2.00 -14.47
CA PHE A 182 -12.11 1.30 -15.70
C PHE A 182 -10.99 0.28 -15.51
N ILE A 183 -10.85 -0.62 -16.50
CA ILE A 183 -9.68 -1.48 -16.68
C ILE A 183 -8.82 -0.86 -17.78
N ALA A 184 -7.48 -0.87 -17.62
CA ALA A 184 -6.60 -0.40 -18.67
C ALA A 184 -5.33 -1.26 -18.79
N LEU A 185 -4.76 -1.23 -19.99
CA LEU A 185 -3.51 -1.89 -20.34
C LEU A 185 -2.45 -0.81 -20.58
N GLN A 186 -1.35 -0.86 -19.84
CA GLN A 186 -0.31 0.18 -19.85
C GLN A 186 0.78 -0.14 -20.88
N VAL A 187 1.21 0.89 -21.63
CA VAL A 187 2.56 0.97 -22.20
C VAL A 187 3.34 1.97 -21.35
N HIS A 188 4.31 1.48 -20.60
CA HIS A 188 5.10 2.30 -19.69
C HIS A 188 6.04 3.25 -20.46
N THR A 189 6.29 4.42 -19.90
CA THR A 189 7.26 5.37 -20.44
C THR A 189 8.68 4.75 -20.45
N ILE A 190 9.39 4.96 -21.53
CA ILE A 190 10.81 4.59 -21.64
C ILE A 190 11.72 5.84 -21.69
N GLY A 191 11.12 7.04 -21.52
CA GLY A 191 11.86 8.29 -21.61
C GLY A 191 12.58 8.39 -22.96
N SER A 192 13.88 8.65 -22.91
CA SER A 192 14.78 8.73 -24.10
C SER A 192 15.57 7.43 -24.34
N ASN A 193 15.22 6.32 -23.69
CA ASN A 193 15.95 5.05 -23.85
C ASN A 193 15.63 4.40 -25.20
N ALA A 194 16.51 4.62 -26.18
CA ALA A 194 16.36 4.12 -27.54
C ALA A 194 16.44 2.60 -27.66
N GLU A 195 17.07 1.90 -26.70
CA GLU A 195 17.18 0.43 -26.73
C GLU A 195 15.84 -0.26 -26.49
N LEU A 196 14.90 0.41 -25.82
CA LEU A 196 13.56 -0.09 -25.57
C LEU A 196 12.54 0.35 -26.62
N ALA A 197 12.89 1.28 -27.51
CA ALA A 197 11.98 1.77 -28.54
C ALA A 197 11.59 0.66 -29.50
N GLY A 198 10.27 0.53 -29.76
CA GLY A 198 9.72 -0.48 -30.63
C GLY A 198 9.55 -1.87 -29.99
N ARG A 199 10.03 -2.11 -28.76
CA ARG A 199 9.73 -3.33 -28.01
C ARG A 199 8.25 -3.37 -27.66
N THR A 200 7.71 -4.58 -27.44
CA THR A 200 6.28 -4.79 -27.32
C THR A 200 5.87 -5.41 -25.99
N ILE A 201 4.67 -5.05 -25.59
CA ILE A 201 3.84 -5.83 -24.67
C ILE A 201 2.61 -6.31 -25.42
N ARG A 202 2.24 -7.58 -25.24
CA ARG A 202 1.13 -8.24 -25.94
C ARG A 202 0.13 -8.79 -24.96
N TRP A 203 -1.15 -8.67 -25.27
CA TRP A 203 -2.25 -9.21 -24.48
C TRP A 203 -3.19 -10.01 -25.36
N ARG A 204 -3.79 -11.05 -24.79
CA ARG A 204 -4.84 -11.86 -25.40
C ARG A 204 -5.77 -12.45 -24.35
N ASN A 205 -6.86 -13.06 -24.77
CA ASN A 205 -7.81 -13.74 -23.89
C ASN A 205 -8.29 -12.85 -22.73
N VAL A 206 -8.43 -11.54 -22.96
CA VAL A 206 -8.88 -10.57 -21.96
C VAL A 206 -10.37 -10.74 -21.75
N ARG A 207 -10.77 -11.26 -20.59
CA ARG A 207 -12.17 -11.56 -20.27
C ARG A 207 -12.50 -11.20 -18.82
N ILE A 208 -13.75 -10.84 -18.59
CA ILE A 208 -14.26 -10.42 -17.30
C ILE A 208 -15.55 -11.17 -16.96
N LYS A 209 -15.75 -11.41 -15.68
CA LYS A 209 -17.00 -11.88 -15.09
C LYS A 209 -17.44 -10.90 -14.01
N THR A 210 -18.70 -10.46 -14.07
CA THR A 210 -19.27 -9.46 -13.13
C THR A 210 -20.48 -9.97 -12.37
N GLU A 211 -20.93 -11.18 -12.66
CA GLU A 211 -22.12 -11.78 -12.06
C GLU A 211 -21.82 -13.17 -11.51
N ASN A 212 -22.53 -13.57 -10.44
CA ASN A 212 -22.39 -14.89 -9.81
C ASN A 212 -20.95 -15.21 -9.38
N LEU A 213 -20.21 -14.18 -8.91
CA LEU A 213 -18.78 -14.27 -8.62
C LEU A 213 -18.46 -15.29 -7.54
N ALA A 214 -19.30 -15.41 -6.50
CA ALA A 214 -19.05 -16.28 -5.36
C ALA A 214 -18.75 -17.76 -5.72
N LYS A 215 -19.27 -18.23 -6.87
CA LYS A 215 -19.04 -19.59 -7.36
C LYS A 215 -17.67 -19.78 -8.02
N GLU A 216 -17.04 -18.69 -8.39
CA GLU A 216 -15.81 -18.68 -9.18
C GLU A 216 -14.62 -18.12 -8.39
N LEU A 217 -14.87 -17.53 -7.20
CA LEU A 217 -13.80 -17.02 -6.37
C LEU A 217 -12.88 -18.15 -5.94
N SER A 218 -11.58 -17.86 -5.98
CA SER A 218 -10.55 -18.74 -5.44
C SER A 218 -10.70 -18.84 -3.92
N PRO A 219 -10.30 -19.95 -3.31
CA PRO A 219 -10.19 -20.08 -1.86
C PRO A 219 -9.36 -18.93 -1.24
N GLU A 220 -9.44 -18.78 0.07
CA GLU A 220 -8.57 -17.86 0.80
C GLU A 220 -7.09 -18.18 0.56
N ILE A 221 -6.28 -17.13 0.46
CA ILE A 221 -4.85 -17.29 0.21
C ILE A 221 -4.13 -17.34 1.56
N GLU A 222 -3.57 -18.51 1.90
CA GLU A 222 -2.79 -18.71 3.13
C GLU A 222 -1.28 -18.60 2.92
N THR A 223 -0.82 -18.69 1.67
CA THR A 223 0.61 -18.80 1.31
C THR A 223 1.37 -17.48 1.28
N ILE A 224 0.65 -16.37 1.23
CA ILE A 224 1.21 -15.01 1.26
C ILE A 224 0.44 -14.15 2.27
N PRO A 225 1.04 -13.12 2.87
CA PRO A 225 0.35 -12.23 3.79
C PRO A 225 -0.76 -11.43 3.11
N GLN A 226 -1.87 -11.19 3.81
CA GLN A 226 -2.85 -10.18 3.42
C GLN A 226 -2.41 -8.82 3.97
N ARG A 227 -2.55 -7.76 3.17
CA ARG A 227 -2.27 -6.39 3.61
C ARG A 227 -3.56 -5.58 3.67
N ASN A 228 -3.89 -5.12 4.86
CA ASN A 228 -5.08 -4.29 5.09
C ASN A 228 -4.70 -2.81 5.03
N HIS A 229 -5.18 -2.13 3.98
CA HIS A 229 -5.01 -0.69 3.77
C HIS A 229 -6.23 0.14 4.18
N ILE A 230 -7.26 -0.47 4.77
CA ILE A 230 -8.45 0.23 5.27
C ILE A 230 -8.10 0.81 6.65
N PRO A 231 -8.07 2.13 6.81
CA PRO A 231 -7.61 2.74 8.04
C PRO A 231 -8.46 2.33 9.27
N ASN A 232 -7.79 2.10 10.38
CA ASN A 232 -8.39 1.81 11.69
C ASN A 232 -9.35 0.60 11.68
N THR A 233 -9.03 -0.40 10.87
CA THR A 233 -9.77 -1.67 10.84
C THR A 233 -8.85 -2.86 11.08
N ILE A 234 -9.44 -3.95 11.55
CA ILE A 234 -8.79 -5.25 11.66
C ILE A 234 -9.52 -6.22 10.73
N SER A 235 -8.81 -6.82 9.79
CA SER A 235 -9.38 -7.87 8.94
C SER A 235 -9.62 -9.16 9.74
N SER A 236 -10.47 -10.05 9.23
CA SER A 236 -10.68 -11.37 9.85
C SER A 236 -9.37 -12.14 10.00
N ARG A 237 -8.46 -12.01 9.04
CA ARG A 237 -7.15 -12.64 9.06
C ARG A 237 -6.23 -12.01 10.10
N GLU A 238 -6.16 -10.68 10.16
CA GLU A 238 -5.41 -9.99 11.21
C GLU A 238 -5.92 -10.37 12.61
N ALA A 239 -7.26 -10.45 12.80
CA ALA A 239 -7.86 -10.88 14.06
C ALA A 239 -7.45 -12.33 14.42
N ALA A 240 -7.49 -13.25 13.45
CA ALA A 240 -7.06 -14.64 13.64
C ALA A 240 -5.56 -14.77 13.97
N GLU A 241 -4.73 -13.85 13.45
CA GLU A 241 -3.31 -13.75 13.77
C GLU A 241 -3.04 -13.07 15.13
N GLY A 242 -4.07 -12.55 15.82
CA GLY A 242 -3.99 -11.93 17.13
C GLY A 242 -3.78 -10.41 17.13
N TRP A 243 -3.94 -9.73 15.99
CA TRP A 243 -3.94 -8.29 15.92
C TRP A 243 -5.20 -7.69 16.52
N ALA A 244 -5.05 -6.56 17.20
CA ALA A 244 -6.13 -5.73 17.73
C ALA A 244 -5.83 -4.24 17.46
N LEU A 245 -6.89 -3.43 17.40
CA LEU A 245 -6.71 -1.97 17.39
C LEU A 245 -6.23 -1.49 18.76
N LEU A 246 -5.15 -0.72 18.75
CA LEU A 246 -4.67 0.03 19.91
C LEU A 246 -5.38 1.39 20.03
N TRP A 247 -5.98 1.85 18.93
CA TRP A 247 -6.82 3.03 18.85
C TRP A 247 -8.02 2.75 17.92
N ASN A 248 -9.22 3.14 18.36
CA ASN A 248 -10.46 2.81 17.67
C ASN A 248 -10.81 3.68 16.45
N GLY A 249 -9.96 4.68 16.11
CA GLY A 249 -10.20 5.61 15.01
C GLY A 249 -11.24 6.70 15.30
N LYS A 250 -11.75 6.82 16.52
CA LYS A 250 -12.89 7.70 16.86
C LYS A 250 -12.66 8.62 18.05
N ASP A 251 -12.15 8.09 19.14
CA ASP A 251 -11.99 8.80 20.41
C ASP A 251 -10.77 8.31 21.18
N MET A 252 -10.56 8.85 22.37
CA MET A 252 -9.39 8.56 23.21
C MET A 252 -9.53 7.34 24.11
N SER A 253 -10.55 6.49 23.89
CA SER A 253 -10.73 5.25 24.67
C SER A 253 -9.47 4.37 24.63
N GLY A 254 -9.01 3.90 25.78
CA GLY A 254 -7.78 3.12 25.93
C GLY A 254 -6.50 3.94 26.06
N TRP A 255 -6.62 5.28 26.02
CA TRP A 255 -5.51 6.22 26.21
C TRP A 255 -5.79 7.19 27.35
N LYS A 256 -4.73 7.56 28.05
CA LYS A 256 -4.78 8.54 29.15
C LYS A 256 -3.60 9.51 29.10
N SER A 257 -3.72 10.65 29.79
CA SER A 257 -2.59 11.54 29.98
C SER A 257 -1.47 10.85 30.76
N ASN A 258 -0.24 11.12 30.36
CA ASN A 258 0.96 10.70 31.12
C ASN A 258 1.35 11.70 32.21
N SER A 259 0.53 12.70 32.45
CA SER A 259 0.75 13.76 33.44
C SER A 259 -0.61 14.31 33.91
N ASP A 260 -0.61 15.32 34.78
CA ASP A 260 -1.82 16.04 35.22
C ASP A 260 -2.38 17.00 34.14
N LYS A 261 -1.80 17.01 32.94
CA LYS A 261 -2.26 17.88 31.85
C LYS A 261 -3.54 17.35 31.22
N ASP A 262 -4.40 18.29 30.81
CA ASP A 262 -5.57 17.99 30.01
C ASP A 262 -5.14 17.77 28.54
N PHE A 263 -4.95 16.52 28.17
CA PHE A 263 -4.50 16.14 26.82
C PHE A 263 -5.53 16.47 25.74
N HIS A 264 -6.83 16.64 26.07
CA HIS A 264 -7.88 17.05 25.12
C HIS A 264 -7.64 18.46 24.53
N LYS A 265 -6.78 19.26 25.13
CA LYS A 265 -6.42 20.57 24.57
C LYS A 265 -5.62 20.49 23.28
N GLY A 266 -4.90 19.40 23.07
CA GLY A 266 -4.03 19.24 21.89
C GLY A 266 -4.23 17.96 21.11
N TRP A 267 -4.60 16.86 21.78
CA TRP A 267 -4.90 15.61 21.09
C TRP A 267 -6.34 15.63 20.59
N VAL A 268 -6.52 15.47 19.28
CA VAL A 268 -7.83 15.49 18.62
C VAL A 268 -8.01 14.27 17.72
N CYS A 269 -9.25 13.79 17.67
CA CYS A 269 -9.67 12.66 16.85
C CYS A 269 -10.64 13.19 15.79
N GLU A 270 -10.21 13.30 14.55
CA GLU A 270 -11.01 13.83 13.44
C GLU A 270 -10.80 12.97 12.20
N ASP A 271 -11.88 12.58 11.52
CA ASP A 271 -11.86 11.82 10.26
C ASP A 271 -10.97 10.56 10.29
N GLY A 272 -10.99 9.83 11.40
CA GLY A 272 -10.17 8.63 11.56
C GLY A 272 -8.67 8.92 11.74
N VAL A 273 -8.31 10.15 12.07
CA VAL A 273 -6.93 10.58 12.34
C VAL A 273 -6.81 11.08 13.78
N LEU A 274 -5.85 10.55 14.53
CA LEU A 274 -5.44 11.06 15.82
C LEU A 274 -4.29 12.05 15.60
N SER A 275 -4.46 13.29 16.03
CA SER A 275 -3.48 14.36 15.81
C SER A 275 -3.08 15.04 17.09
N ILE A 276 -1.80 15.37 17.24
CA ILE A 276 -1.34 16.33 18.23
C ILE A 276 -1.15 17.70 17.55
N LYS A 277 -1.87 18.72 18.05
CA LYS A 277 -1.80 20.08 17.52
C LYS A 277 -0.49 20.75 17.87
N ALA A 278 0.06 21.51 16.93
CA ALA A 278 1.24 22.32 17.21
C ALA A 278 1.01 23.30 18.34
N GLN A 279 2.03 23.51 19.19
CA GLN A 279 2.07 24.45 20.29
C GLN A 279 0.96 24.28 21.33
N SER A 280 0.35 23.11 21.41
CA SER A 280 -0.74 22.81 22.35
C SER A 280 -0.24 22.61 23.77
N SER A 281 0.98 22.12 23.96
CA SER A 281 1.55 21.72 25.25
C SER A 281 0.64 20.78 26.06
N ALA A 282 -0.12 19.92 25.35
CA ALA A 282 -1.11 19.03 25.94
C ALA A 282 -0.47 17.88 26.73
N GLY A 283 0.80 17.59 26.45
CA GLY A 283 1.55 16.51 27.05
C GLY A 283 1.37 15.17 26.36
N ASP A 284 2.20 14.22 26.74
CA ASP A 284 2.21 12.88 26.19
C ASP A 284 0.95 12.11 26.57
N ILE A 285 0.54 11.16 25.71
CA ILE A 285 -0.52 10.19 26.02
C ILE A 285 0.07 8.78 26.09
N ILE A 286 -0.47 7.96 26.99
CA ILE A 286 -0.07 6.56 27.16
C ILE A 286 -1.28 5.64 27.06
N THR A 287 -1.05 4.40 26.64
CA THR A 287 -2.05 3.34 26.72
C THR A 287 -2.45 3.07 28.18
N GLU A 288 -3.72 2.75 28.45
CA GLU A 288 -4.16 2.33 29.79
C GLU A 288 -3.54 0.98 30.20
N ARG A 289 -3.34 0.09 29.21
CA ARG A 289 -2.72 -1.23 29.40
C ARG A 289 -1.20 -1.17 29.20
N LYS A 290 -0.49 -2.09 29.83
CA LYS A 290 0.91 -2.39 29.59
C LYS A 290 1.06 -3.58 28.65
N TYR A 291 2.15 -3.59 27.90
CA TYR A 291 2.49 -4.64 26.95
C TYR A 291 3.91 -5.15 27.22
N HIS A 292 4.10 -6.46 27.08
CA HIS A 292 5.38 -7.13 27.32
C HIS A 292 6.07 -7.50 26.00
N ASN A 293 5.66 -8.60 25.41
CA ASN A 293 6.08 -9.01 24.08
C ASN A 293 5.00 -8.61 23.09
N PHE A 294 5.36 -7.85 22.10
CA PHE A 294 4.36 -7.34 21.15
C PHE A 294 4.98 -7.03 19.79
N GLU A 295 4.10 -6.97 18.81
CA GLU A 295 4.31 -6.34 17.52
C GLU A 295 3.35 -5.17 17.43
N LEU A 296 3.89 -3.96 17.26
CA LEU A 296 3.16 -2.70 17.17
C LEU A 296 3.31 -2.18 15.75
N SER A 297 2.20 -1.73 15.15
CA SER A 297 2.19 -1.05 13.85
C SER A 297 1.41 0.25 13.97
N ILE A 298 2.00 1.36 13.55
CA ILE A 298 1.40 2.70 13.62
C ILE A 298 1.72 3.44 12.32
N ASP A 299 0.68 3.92 11.64
CA ASP A 299 0.87 4.90 10.58
C ASP A 299 1.01 6.31 11.19
N PHE A 300 2.02 7.04 10.76
CA PHE A 300 2.26 8.41 11.17
C PHE A 300 2.54 9.31 9.97
N LYS A 301 2.19 10.58 10.10
CA LYS A 301 2.54 11.65 9.15
C LYS A 301 2.91 12.89 9.95
N PHE A 302 4.06 13.47 9.67
CA PHE A 302 4.57 14.65 10.32
C PHE A 302 4.67 15.83 9.37
N THR A 303 4.57 17.03 9.92
CA THR A 303 4.77 18.27 9.18
C THR A 303 6.24 18.67 9.13
N GLU A 304 6.54 19.67 8.33
CA GLU A 304 7.85 20.21 8.15
C GLU A 304 8.46 20.72 9.47
N GLY A 305 9.66 20.26 9.80
CA GLY A 305 10.36 20.58 11.04
C GLY A 305 9.84 19.89 12.30
N ALA A 306 8.88 18.95 12.18
CA ALA A 306 8.23 18.34 13.32
C ALA A 306 9.13 17.30 14.04
N ASN A 307 8.85 17.16 15.34
CA ASN A 307 9.42 16.17 16.25
C ASN A 307 8.30 15.50 17.04
N SER A 308 8.38 14.19 17.18
CA SER A 308 7.56 13.36 18.05
C SER A 308 8.26 12.01 18.29
N GLY A 309 7.58 11.06 18.93
CA GLY A 309 8.13 9.72 19.16
C GLY A 309 7.07 8.71 19.56
N ILE A 310 7.31 7.46 19.21
CA ILE A 310 6.57 6.30 19.71
C ILE A 310 7.45 5.65 20.76
N LYS A 311 7.08 5.79 22.04
CA LYS A 311 7.87 5.24 23.14
C LYS A 311 7.24 3.97 23.68
N TYR A 312 8.06 3.10 24.23
CA TYR A 312 7.65 1.83 24.80
C TYR A 312 8.52 1.48 26.02
N PHE A 313 8.10 0.50 26.81
CA PHE A 313 8.62 0.22 28.16
C PHE A 313 8.45 1.41 29.11
N ILE A 314 7.37 2.15 28.98
CA ILE A 314 7.07 3.28 29.85
C ILE A 314 6.50 2.78 31.17
N GLY A 315 7.13 3.16 32.29
CA GLY A 315 6.62 2.88 33.64
C GLY A 315 5.44 3.77 34.03
N GLU A 316 4.82 3.50 35.18
CA GLU A 316 3.79 4.37 35.76
C GLU A 316 4.37 5.78 36.01
N ASN A 317 3.61 6.79 35.60
CA ASN A 317 3.96 8.20 35.76
C ASN A 317 5.36 8.59 35.20
N GLY A 318 5.86 7.78 34.24
CA GLY A 318 7.13 8.01 33.58
C GLY A 318 6.95 8.42 32.12
N SER A 319 7.89 9.19 31.56
CA SER A 319 7.97 9.51 30.12
C SER A 319 9.26 9.00 29.48
N VAL A 320 10.05 8.24 30.25
CA VAL A 320 11.39 7.76 29.84
C VAL A 320 11.32 6.27 29.56
N GLY A 321 11.66 5.88 28.34
CA GLY A 321 11.73 4.52 27.85
C GLY A 321 12.43 4.47 26.50
N CYS A 322 12.42 3.33 25.85
CA CYS A 322 12.86 3.20 24.48
C CYS A 322 11.94 3.99 23.55
N GLU A 323 12.51 4.60 22.51
CA GLU A 323 11.77 5.49 21.62
C GLU A 323 12.12 5.23 20.15
N PHE A 324 11.10 4.93 19.35
CA PHE A 324 11.18 5.05 17.89
C PHE A 324 11.01 6.53 17.56
N GLN A 325 12.08 7.20 17.16
CA GLN A 325 12.07 8.62 16.88
C GLN A 325 11.23 8.95 15.64
N ILE A 326 10.39 9.98 15.74
CA ILE A 326 9.70 10.61 14.60
C ILE A 326 10.26 12.02 14.46
N LEU A 327 10.96 12.31 13.35
CA LEU A 327 11.65 13.57 13.15
C LEU A 327 11.70 13.95 11.68
N ASP A 328 11.56 15.24 11.38
CA ASP A 328 12.02 15.79 10.11
C ASP A 328 13.53 15.95 10.11
N ASP A 329 14.24 14.96 9.60
CA ASP A 329 15.70 14.88 9.60
C ASP A 329 16.41 16.03 8.86
N GLU A 330 15.70 16.73 7.97
CA GLU A 330 16.26 17.82 7.17
C GLU A 330 16.14 19.18 7.87
N ARG A 331 15.08 19.38 8.66
CA ARG A 331 14.72 20.70 9.18
C ARG A 331 14.75 20.80 10.70
N HIS A 332 14.51 19.71 11.41
CA HIS A 332 14.56 19.76 12.86
C HIS A 332 16.02 19.73 13.38
N PRO A 333 16.41 20.67 14.24
CA PRO A 333 17.83 20.79 14.70
C PRO A 333 18.34 19.57 15.46
N ASP A 334 17.47 18.76 16.05
CA ASP A 334 17.86 17.57 16.82
C ASP A 334 18.47 16.46 15.94
N ALA A 335 18.14 16.44 14.63
CA ALA A 335 18.73 15.51 13.66
C ALA A 335 20.27 15.58 13.58
N ASN A 336 20.81 16.76 13.88
CA ASN A 336 22.25 17.05 13.85
C ASN A 336 22.93 16.96 15.23
N ARG A 337 22.16 16.57 16.27
CA ARG A 337 22.63 16.32 17.61
C ARG A 337 22.86 14.83 17.82
N GLY A 338 23.41 14.47 19.01
CA GLY A 338 23.72 13.08 19.31
C GLY A 338 24.97 12.58 18.61
N PHE A 339 25.04 11.26 18.38
CA PHE A 339 26.19 10.60 17.78
C PHE A 339 25.76 9.76 16.57
N ASN A 340 26.45 9.89 15.44
CA ASN A 340 26.20 9.14 14.21
C ASN A 340 24.75 9.13 13.72
N GLY A 341 23.95 10.19 14.00
CA GLY A 341 22.55 10.26 13.59
C GLY A 341 21.59 9.46 14.48
N ASN A 342 21.97 9.10 15.70
CA ASN A 342 21.13 8.34 16.63
C ASN A 342 19.90 9.09 17.16
N ARG A 343 19.63 10.32 16.66
CA ARG A 343 18.42 11.10 16.93
C ARG A 343 17.56 11.31 15.69
N ARG A 344 17.90 10.69 14.57
CA ARG A 344 17.15 10.74 13.34
C ARG A 344 15.94 9.81 13.36
N LEU A 345 15.05 9.99 12.39
CA LEU A 345 13.84 9.19 12.22
C LEU A 345 14.13 7.69 12.30
N GLY A 346 13.33 6.98 13.08
CA GLY A 346 13.40 5.53 13.27
C GLY A 346 14.50 5.03 14.19
N SER A 347 15.45 5.90 14.61
CA SER A 347 16.49 5.54 15.57
C SER A 347 15.90 5.11 16.91
N LEU A 348 16.61 4.26 17.64
CA LEU A 348 16.44 4.16 19.08
C LEU A 348 17.04 5.44 19.66
N TYR A 349 16.17 6.41 19.94
CA TYR A 349 16.53 7.80 20.21
C TYR A 349 17.68 7.93 21.18
N ASP A 350 18.73 8.67 20.76
CA ASP A 350 19.97 8.97 21.48
C ASP A 350 20.83 7.75 21.86
N ILE A 351 20.48 6.54 21.37
CA ILE A 351 21.20 5.30 21.70
C ILE A 351 21.76 4.65 20.44
N ILE A 352 20.90 4.23 19.49
CA ILE A 352 21.31 3.49 18.28
C ILE A 352 20.76 4.18 17.05
N PRO A 353 21.61 4.55 16.07
CA PRO A 353 21.16 5.14 14.81
C PRO A 353 20.42 4.13 13.95
N ALA A 354 19.32 4.55 13.33
CA ALA A 354 18.66 3.78 12.28
C ALA A 354 19.47 3.77 10.98
N GLN A 355 19.36 2.68 10.24
CA GLN A 355 19.84 2.59 8.86
C GLN A 355 18.63 2.52 7.94
N GLY A 356 18.59 3.32 6.86
CA GLY A 356 17.48 3.27 5.92
C GLY A 356 16.44 4.39 6.03
N TRP A 357 16.79 5.52 6.60
CA TRP A 357 16.02 6.78 6.56
C TRP A 357 15.61 7.19 5.11
N ALA A 358 16.28 6.67 4.09
CA ALA A 358 15.91 6.84 2.67
C ALA A 358 14.51 6.28 2.32
N HIS A 359 13.91 5.44 3.16
CA HIS A 359 12.59 4.88 2.97
C HIS A 359 11.45 5.78 3.46
N THR A 360 11.76 6.98 3.96
CA THR A 360 10.76 7.96 4.43
C THR A 360 9.94 8.52 3.27
N ARG A 361 8.62 8.56 3.43
CA ARG A 361 7.69 9.23 2.52
C ARG A 361 7.39 10.62 3.07
N LYS A 362 8.07 11.63 2.54
CA LYS A 362 7.92 13.01 3.00
C LYS A 362 6.53 13.55 2.67
N GLY A 363 5.86 14.17 3.65
CA GLY A 363 4.52 14.74 3.48
C GLY A 363 3.40 13.72 3.30
N ASP A 364 3.70 12.43 3.42
CA ASP A 364 2.74 11.34 3.31
C ASP A 364 2.81 10.41 4.54
N TRP A 365 1.91 9.44 4.58
CA TRP A 365 1.86 8.45 5.65
C TRP A 365 3.04 7.50 5.58
N ASN A 366 3.67 7.30 6.74
CA ASN A 366 4.72 6.33 6.98
C ASN A 366 4.23 5.31 8.00
N THR A 367 4.69 4.08 7.90
CA THR A 367 4.37 3.02 8.87
C THR A 367 5.60 2.71 9.71
N ALA A 368 5.52 2.97 11.01
CA ALA A 368 6.44 2.45 12.00
C ALA A 368 5.96 1.07 12.46
N ARG A 369 6.85 0.08 12.47
CA ARG A 369 6.60 -1.21 13.10
C ARG A 369 7.68 -1.50 14.11
N ILE A 370 7.27 -1.87 15.34
CA ILE A 370 8.17 -2.19 16.45
C ILE A 370 7.86 -3.62 16.88
N VAL A 371 8.87 -4.47 16.91
CA VAL A 371 8.73 -5.86 17.38
C VAL A 371 9.55 -6.03 18.66
N VAL A 372 8.89 -6.46 19.72
CA VAL A 372 9.52 -6.75 21.02
C VAL A 372 9.28 -8.22 21.33
N LYS A 373 10.35 -8.99 21.47
CA LYS A 373 10.31 -10.40 21.86
C LYS A 373 11.43 -10.71 22.87
N GLY A 374 11.05 -10.73 24.14
CA GLY A 374 12.03 -10.80 25.23
C GLY A 374 12.93 -9.59 25.20
N GLU A 375 14.23 -9.82 25.18
CA GLU A 375 15.24 -8.75 25.11
C GLU A 375 15.46 -8.23 23.68
N LYS A 376 14.99 -8.93 22.65
CA LYS A 376 15.18 -8.56 21.24
C LYS A 376 14.13 -7.56 20.79
N VAL A 377 14.60 -6.48 20.18
CA VAL A 377 13.75 -5.41 19.65
C VAL A 377 14.17 -5.09 18.22
N GLU A 378 13.18 -4.84 17.37
CA GLU A 378 13.38 -4.40 15.99
C GLU A 378 12.56 -3.14 15.70
N HIS A 379 13.14 -2.20 14.95
CA HIS A 379 12.42 -1.09 14.32
C HIS A 379 12.37 -1.30 12.82
N TRP A 380 11.19 -1.03 12.26
CA TRP A 380 10.92 -1.12 10.83
C TRP A 380 10.26 0.18 10.36
N LEU A 381 10.63 0.66 9.19
CA LEU A 381 10.02 1.83 8.54
C LEU A 381 9.55 1.43 7.14
N ASN A 382 8.27 1.62 6.85
CA ASN A 382 7.67 1.32 5.56
C ASN A 382 7.99 -0.10 5.03
N GLY A 383 7.97 -1.09 5.93
CA GLY A 383 8.23 -2.50 5.60
C GLY A 383 9.71 -2.90 5.60
N VAL A 384 10.63 -1.95 5.77
CA VAL A 384 12.08 -2.23 5.82
C VAL A 384 12.58 -2.21 7.26
N LYS A 385 13.30 -3.25 7.66
CA LYS A 385 13.97 -3.29 8.96
C LYS A 385 15.16 -2.31 8.96
N ILE A 386 15.08 -1.29 9.82
CA ILE A 386 16.04 -0.21 9.89
C ILE A 386 16.98 -0.30 11.08
N LEU A 387 16.62 -1.11 12.08
CA LEU A 387 17.44 -1.28 13.27
C LEU A 387 16.99 -2.54 14.04
N SER A 388 17.92 -3.22 14.69
CA SER A 388 17.63 -4.25 15.69
C SER A 388 18.66 -4.18 16.83
N TYR A 389 18.22 -4.53 18.04
CA TYR A 389 19.07 -4.57 19.21
C TYR A 389 18.58 -5.57 20.24
N GLU A 390 19.42 -5.86 21.22
CA GLU A 390 19.09 -6.71 22.36
C GLU A 390 19.29 -5.88 23.64
N LYS A 391 18.26 -5.81 24.50
CA LYS A 391 18.35 -5.16 25.81
C LYS A 391 19.16 -6.02 26.77
N GLY A 392 19.70 -5.38 27.79
CA GLY A 392 20.50 -6.09 28.77
C GLY A 392 21.93 -6.40 28.30
N GLY A 393 22.72 -6.99 29.16
CA GLY A 393 24.12 -7.29 28.88
C GLY A 393 25.03 -6.06 28.76
N ASP A 394 26.32 -6.32 28.53
CA ASP A 394 27.38 -5.28 28.61
C ASP A 394 27.27 -4.29 27.44
N MET A 395 26.94 -4.75 26.26
CA MET A 395 26.78 -3.87 25.08
C MET A 395 25.66 -2.86 25.29
N TRP A 396 24.51 -3.31 25.78
CA TRP A 396 23.39 -2.45 26.12
C TRP A 396 23.77 -1.41 27.16
N GLN A 397 24.42 -1.83 28.26
CA GLN A 397 24.88 -0.93 29.31
C GLN A 397 25.88 0.11 28.78
N ALA A 398 26.79 -0.30 27.90
CA ALA A 398 27.73 0.61 27.26
C ALA A 398 27.01 1.66 26.41
N LEU A 399 26.07 1.26 25.57
CA LEU A 399 25.28 2.16 24.71
C LEU A 399 24.48 3.18 25.56
N VAL A 400 23.78 2.71 26.59
CA VAL A 400 22.99 3.58 27.47
C VAL A 400 23.89 4.56 28.22
N SER A 401 25.05 4.11 28.68
CA SER A 401 26.01 4.98 29.43
C SER A 401 26.56 6.14 28.58
N HIS A 402 26.55 6.04 27.28
CA HIS A 402 26.96 7.09 26.34
C HIS A 402 25.82 7.96 25.83
N SER A 403 24.60 7.76 26.33
CA SER A 403 23.40 8.50 25.94
C SER A 403 22.95 9.50 27.03
N LYS A 404 21.97 10.34 26.70
CA LYS A 404 21.32 11.21 27.73
C LYS A 404 20.65 10.42 28.85
N PHE A 405 20.50 9.12 28.72
CA PHE A 405 19.87 8.20 29.67
C PHE A 405 20.88 7.57 30.65
N ALA A 406 22.16 7.94 30.60
CA ALA A 406 23.23 7.37 31.43
C ALA A 406 22.91 7.35 32.91
N ASN A 407 22.22 8.38 33.42
CA ASN A 407 21.86 8.52 34.83
C ASN A 407 20.44 8.01 35.17
N VAL A 408 19.72 7.41 34.19
CA VAL A 408 18.40 6.87 34.44
C VAL A 408 18.52 5.46 34.99
N LYS A 409 18.17 5.30 36.27
CA LYS A 409 18.19 3.98 36.92
C LYS A 409 17.26 3.03 36.14
N ASN A 410 17.79 1.84 35.81
CA ASN A 410 17.04 0.79 35.19
C ASN A 410 16.31 1.25 33.90
N PHE A 411 17.00 2.02 33.03
CA PHE A 411 16.46 2.50 31.78
C PHE A 411 15.92 1.33 30.91
N ALA A 412 14.66 1.42 30.53
CA ALA A 412 13.94 0.36 29.78
C ALA A 412 13.98 -1.02 30.47
N GLY A 413 14.26 -1.04 31.76
CA GLY A 413 14.23 -2.26 32.56
C GLY A 413 12.79 -2.64 32.95
N GLY A 414 12.58 -3.93 33.20
CA GLY A 414 11.27 -4.48 33.54
C GLY A 414 10.63 -5.25 32.37
N ASP A 415 9.62 -6.05 32.72
CA ASP A 415 8.95 -6.96 31.80
C ASP A 415 7.79 -6.29 31.07
N GLY A 416 8.03 -5.14 30.44
CA GLY A 416 7.02 -4.42 29.66
C GLY A 416 6.71 -3.02 30.21
N GLY A 417 5.76 -2.36 29.55
CA GLY A 417 5.34 -1.01 29.90
C GLY A 417 4.22 -0.50 29.01
N HIS A 418 3.84 0.74 29.23
CA HIS A 418 2.88 1.43 28.38
C HIS A 418 3.53 1.80 27.04
N ILE A 419 2.69 1.94 25.99
CA ILE A 419 3.05 2.61 24.74
C ILE A 419 2.69 4.09 24.92
N LEU A 420 3.58 4.98 24.48
CA LEU A 420 3.41 6.42 24.61
C LEU A 420 3.54 7.08 23.24
N LEU A 421 2.67 8.02 22.95
CA LEU A 421 2.80 8.97 21.84
C LEU A 421 3.21 10.33 22.41
N GLN A 422 4.30 10.88 21.86
CA GLN A 422 4.93 12.09 22.40
C GLN A 422 4.29 13.37 21.83
N ASP A 423 4.02 14.32 22.72
CA ASP A 423 3.79 15.73 22.42
C ASP A 423 5.12 16.50 22.51
N HIS A 424 5.67 16.89 21.37
CA HIS A 424 6.83 17.76 21.28
C HIS A 424 6.49 19.18 20.79
N ASN A 425 5.22 19.58 20.91
CA ASN A 425 4.63 20.84 20.43
C ASN A 425 4.59 21.00 18.89
N ASP A 426 4.74 19.93 18.13
CA ASP A 426 4.68 19.92 16.69
C ASP A 426 3.46 19.15 16.19
N LEU A 427 2.97 19.49 14.99
CA LEU A 427 1.83 18.81 14.39
C LEU A 427 2.26 17.46 13.82
N VAL A 428 1.76 16.40 14.42
CA VAL A 428 1.93 15.02 13.95
C VAL A 428 0.59 14.31 13.96
N HIS A 429 0.36 13.48 12.95
CA HIS A 429 -0.84 12.71 12.74
C HIS A 429 -0.57 11.22 12.86
N TYR A 430 -1.51 10.48 13.42
CA TYR A 430 -1.46 9.03 13.60
C TYR A 430 -2.76 8.37 13.14
N ARG A 431 -2.67 7.15 12.61
CA ARG A 431 -3.80 6.26 12.32
C ARG A 431 -3.32 4.80 12.30
N ASN A 432 -4.21 3.84 12.12
CA ASN A 432 -3.83 2.43 12.04
C ASN A 432 -2.96 1.96 13.22
N LEU A 433 -3.30 2.38 14.43
CA LEU A 433 -2.59 1.93 15.61
C LEU A 433 -3.04 0.50 15.92
N LYS A 434 -2.21 -0.47 15.59
CA LYS A 434 -2.49 -1.90 15.76
C LYS A 434 -1.44 -2.55 16.63
N ILE A 435 -1.85 -3.49 17.46
CA ILE A 435 -0.94 -4.26 18.32
C ILE A 435 -1.29 -5.74 18.28
N LYS A 436 -0.27 -6.58 18.35
CA LYS A 436 -0.35 -8.03 18.48
C LYS A 436 0.51 -8.44 19.65
N GLU A 437 -0.08 -9.08 20.66
CA GLU A 437 0.69 -9.64 21.78
C GLU A 437 1.37 -10.94 21.33
N LEU A 438 2.68 -11.03 21.57
CA LEU A 438 3.50 -12.20 21.21
C LEU A 438 3.67 -13.13 22.41
N LYS A 439 3.70 -14.42 22.16
CA LYS A 439 3.93 -15.46 23.20
C LYS A 439 5.43 -15.65 23.45
#